data_121453699f0b1b105a57662bbddba29a
#
_entry.id   121453699f0b1b105a57662bbddba29a
#
_cell.length_a   1.000
_cell.length_b   1.000
_cell.length_c   1.000
_cell.angle_alpha   90.00
_cell.angle_beta   90.00
_cell.angle_gamma   90.00
#
_symmetry.space_group_name_H-M   'P 1'
#
loop_
_entity.id
_entity.type
_entity.pdbx_description
1 polymer ?
#
loop_
_entity_poly.entity_id
_entity_poly.type
_entity_poly.pdbx_seq_one_letter_code
_entity_poly.pdbx_strand_id
1 'polypeptide(L)'
;MGRFADRVRGSDPAEIATHGLGGFEGGKLAALLSLVALSLSGYSLWETSLKQADMQVFVPPVIQYAAPYQNSNFEVIAVPVTLTNEGARTATVLSMELAVTDPRTKQTKRFYAADFGRWTMERTRTGAYEPFAPASLAGRSSITRSVLFYTRGTDQKPDQLIRDPGNYSFSLILELAEGADKPAVSFDRALLQYDARAFNEGTLPLYSADWRSASNTKRE
;
A
#
# COMPACT_ATOMS: atom_id res chain seq x y z
N MET A 1 -16.50 64.36 63.65
CA MET A 1 -17.77 63.95 64.31
C MET A 1 -18.22 62.64 63.53
N GLY A 2 -18.49 61.63 64.36
CA GLY A 2 -19.22 60.45 63.84
C GLY A 2 -18.43 59.15 63.99
N ARG A 3 -18.46 58.57 65.20
CA ARG A 3 -18.03 57.25 65.65
C ARG A 3 -18.83 56.19 64.86
N PHE A 4 -18.16 55.22 64.30
CA PHE A 4 -18.68 53.83 64.13
C PHE A 4 -17.55 52.88 64.49
N ALA A 5 -17.44 52.61 65.76
CA ALA A 5 -16.78 51.42 66.28
C ALA A 5 -17.88 50.41 66.60
N ASP A 6 -17.47 49.18 66.63
CA ASP A 6 -18.15 47.98 67.15
C ASP A 6 -19.17 47.29 66.23
N ARG A 7 -18.72 46.21 65.72
CA ARG A 7 -19.11 44.78 66.00
C ARG A 7 -18.57 43.83 65.00
N VAL A 8 -17.34 43.42 65.17
CA VAL A 8 -16.98 42.09 64.59
C VAL A 8 -16.97 41.16 65.81
N ARG A 9 -18.13 40.62 66.04
CA ARG A 9 -18.33 39.50 66.94
C ARG A 9 -18.01 38.25 66.22
N GLY A 10 -17.12 37.44 66.83
CA GLY A 10 -16.61 36.18 66.28
C GLY A 10 -17.65 35.27 65.68
N SER A 11 -17.36 34.87 64.52
CA SER A 11 -17.85 33.62 63.93
C SER A 11 -16.74 32.58 64.18
N ASP A 12 -17.05 31.61 65.00
CA ASP A 12 -16.22 30.42 65.18
C ASP A 12 -15.78 29.87 63.85
N PRO A 13 -14.52 29.43 63.70
CA PRO A 13 -14.13 28.67 62.55
C PRO A 13 -14.91 27.36 62.64
N ALA A 14 -15.99 27.30 61.86
CA ALA A 14 -16.66 26.06 61.61
C ALA A 14 -15.62 25.03 61.16
N GLU A 15 -15.48 24.03 62.01
CA GLU A 15 -14.78 22.79 61.70
C GLU A 15 -15.21 22.34 60.29
N ILE A 16 -14.37 22.63 59.31
CA ILE A 16 -14.42 21.91 58.07
C ILE A 16 -14.05 20.48 58.47
N ALA A 17 -15.08 19.72 58.76
CA ALA A 17 -14.95 18.27 58.84
C ALA A 17 -14.37 17.81 57.54
N THR A 18 -13.04 17.71 57.50
CA THR A 18 -12.35 16.89 56.53
C THR A 18 -12.85 15.47 56.75
N HIS A 19 -13.93 15.12 56.06
CA HIS A 19 -14.26 13.74 55.87
C HIS A 19 -13.02 13.13 55.18
N GLY A 20 -12.19 12.52 56.01
CA GLY A 20 -11.15 11.65 55.56
C GLY A 20 -11.76 10.57 54.69
N LEU A 21 -11.77 10.82 53.41
CA LEU A 21 -12.02 9.80 52.41
C LEU A 21 -11.03 8.67 52.69
N GLY A 22 -11.58 7.56 53.11
CA GLY A 22 -10.96 6.36 53.64
C GLY A 22 -9.58 6.10 53.05
N GLY A 23 -8.61 6.21 53.94
CA GLY A 23 -7.21 5.98 53.67
C GLY A 23 -6.99 4.59 53.08
N PHE A 24 -6.01 4.47 52.21
CA PHE A 24 -5.40 3.27 51.68
C PHE A 24 -6.12 2.53 50.55
N GLU A 25 -7.41 2.36 50.52
CA GLU A 25 -8.08 1.66 49.41
C GLU A 25 -8.32 2.59 48.20
N GLY A 26 -8.68 3.84 48.45
CA GLY A 26 -8.83 4.84 47.38
C GLY A 26 -7.52 5.13 46.63
N GLY A 27 -6.37 5.10 47.33
CA GLY A 27 -5.07 5.28 46.69
C GLY A 27 -4.67 4.15 45.75
N LYS A 28 -5.00 2.91 46.11
CA LYS A 28 -4.73 1.73 45.25
C LYS A 28 -5.57 1.75 43.97
N LEU A 29 -6.85 2.11 44.06
CA LEU A 29 -7.75 2.29 42.93
C LEU A 29 -7.27 3.43 41.99
N ALA A 30 -6.89 4.57 42.58
CA ALA A 30 -6.35 5.68 41.81
C ALA A 30 -5.03 5.31 41.09
N ALA A 31 -4.14 4.59 41.78
CA ALA A 31 -2.89 4.10 41.19
C ALA A 31 -3.16 3.11 40.05
N LEU A 32 -4.13 2.20 40.20
CA LEU A 32 -4.50 1.24 39.20
C LEU A 32 -5.12 1.92 37.95
N LEU A 33 -6.01 2.89 38.17
CA LEU A 33 -6.58 3.70 37.09
C LEU A 33 -5.51 4.52 36.37
N SER A 34 -4.55 5.08 37.09
CA SER A 34 -3.41 5.79 36.48
C SER A 34 -2.53 4.89 35.67
N LEU A 35 -2.29 3.65 36.10
CA LEU A 35 -1.53 2.66 35.35
C LEU A 35 -2.25 2.26 34.05
N VAL A 36 -3.56 2.05 34.13
CA VAL A 36 -4.38 1.74 32.95
C VAL A 36 -4.36 2.91 31.96
N ALA A 37 -4.55 4.13 32.45
CA ALA A 37 -4.50 5.34 31.61
C ALA A 37 -3.13 5.52 30.93
N LEU A 38 -2.04 5.29 31.69
CA LEU A 38 -0.67 5.36 31.16
C LEU A 38 -0.45 4.28 30.09
N SER A 39 -0.91 3.07 30.33
CA SER A 39 -0.80 1.97 29.35
C SER A 39 -1.57 2.25 28.06
N LEU A 40 -2.80 2.76 28.17
CA LEU A 40 -3.61 3.16 27.02
C LEU A 40 -2.98 4.32 26.26
N SER A 41 -2.44 5.31 26.98
CA SER A 41 -1.74 6.44 26.37
C SER A 41 -0.47 6.00 25.66
N GLY A 42 0.30 5.10 26.27
CA GLY A 42 1.51 4.52 25.66
C GLY A 42 1.18 3.71 24.41
N TYR A 43 0.14 2.89 24.46
CA TYR A 43 -0.34 2.14 23.30
C TYR A 43 -0.83 3.06 22.19
N SER A 44 -1.60 4.09 22.55
CA SER A 44 -2.07 5.09 21.58
C SER A 44 -0.91 5.83 20.91
N LEU A 45 0.11 6.22 21.68
CA LEU A 45 1.31 6.87 21.14
C LEU A 45 2.06 5.93 20.18
N TRP A 46 2.20 4.66 20.54
CA TRP A 46 2.80 3.66 19.68
C TRP A 46 2.07 3.55 18.34
N GLU A 47 0.77 3.29 18.38
CA GLU A 47 -0.07 3.13 17.19
C GLU A 47 -0.11 4.38 16.31
N THR A 48 -0.11 5.59 16.92
CA THR A 48 -0.30 6.84 16.16
C THR A 48 0.99 7.45 15.63
N SER A 49 2.14 7.17 16.28
CA SER A 49 3.37 7.93 15.99
C SER A 49 4.62 7.08 15.87
N LEU A 50 4.69 5.93 16.54
CA LEU A 50 5.94 5.16 16.62
C LEU A 50 5.94 3.91 15.74
N LYS A 51 4.77 3.36 15.40
CA LYS A 51 4.65 2.18 14.56
C LYS A 51 5.37 2.42 13.22
N GLN A 52 6.32 1.55 12.92
CA GLN A 52 7.06 1.62 11.67
C GLN A 52 6.13 1.54 10.47
N ALA A 53 6.60 2.02 9.32
CA ALA A 53 5.88 1.89 8.08
C ALA A 53 5.65 0.42 7.74
N ASP A 54 4.42 0.08 7.39
CA ASP A 54 4.01 -1.26 6.98
C ASP A 54 3.33 -1.16 5.61
N MET A 55 4.12 -1.48 4.58
CA MET A 55 3.68 -1.32 3.20
C MET A 55 2.99 -2.56 2.68
N GLN A 56 1.71 -2.40 2.35
CA GLN A 56 0.90 -3.40 1.67
C GLN A 56 0.72 -3.03 0.21
N VAL A 57 0.71 -4.03 -0.65
CA VAL A 57 0.56 -3.86 -2.09
C VAL A 57 -0.62 -4.67 -2.58
N PHE A 58 -1.52 -4.02 -3.30
CA PHE A 58 -2.62 -4.67 -3.98
C PHE A 58 -2.50 -4.49 -5.49
N VAL A 59 -2.68 -5.59 -6.24
CA VAL A 59 -2.71 -5.62 -7.70
C VAL A 59 -4.08 -6.15 -8.15
N PRO A 60 -4.81 -5.44 -9.01
CA PRO A 60 -6.14 -5.85 -9.44
C PRO A 60 -6.10 -7.16 -10.25
N PRO A 61 -7.25 -7.85 -10.38
CA PRO A 61 -7.33 -9.12 -11.08
C PRO A 61 -7.00 -9.04 -12.58
N VAL A 62 -7.08 -7.87 -13.17
CA VAL A 62 -6.77 -7.64 -14.60
C VAL A 62 -5.65 -6.62 -14.71
N ILE A 63 -4.60 -6.99 -15.46
CA ILE A 63 -3.50 -6.11 -15.84
C ILE A 63 -3.38 -6.11 -17.37
N GLN A 64 -2.65 -5.15 -17.92
CA GLN A 64 -2.50 -5.03 -19.38
C GLN A 64 -1.05 -5.27 -19.79
N TYR A 65 -0.89 -5.98 -20.89
CA TYR A 65 0.40 -6.30 -21.48
C TYR A 65 0.43 -5.82 -22.93
N ALA A 66 1.48 -5.12 -23.31
CA ALA A 66 1.78 -4.72 -24.67
C ALA A 66 2.97 -5.55 -25.19
N ALA A 67 2.70 -6.35 -26.22
CA ALA A 67 3.70 -7.17 -26.87
C ALA A 67 4.72 -6.31 -27.63
N PRO A 68 5.94 -6.82 -27.87
CA PRO A 68 6.96 -6.14 -28.64
C PRO A 68 6.46 -5.74 -30.03
N TYR A 69 6.88 -4.58 -30.48
CA TYR A 69 6.56 -4.06 -31.80
C TYR A 69 7.77 -4.27 -32.75
N GLN A 70 7.50 -4.70 -33.97
CA GLN A 70 8.50 -4.80 -35.06
C GLN A 70 9.79 -5.53 -34.66
N ASN A 71 9.69 -6.74 -34.12
CA ASN A 71 10.83 -7.57 -33.71
C ASN A 71 11.73 -6.95 -32.62
N SER A 72 11.28 -5.91 -31.94
CA SER A 72 11.96 -5.45 -30.71
C SER A 72 11.71 -6.45 -29.58
N ASN A 73 12.53 -6.41 -28.55
CA ASN A 73 12.26 -7.11 -27.29
C ASN A 73 11.68 -6.19 -26.21
N PHE A 74 11.19 -5.03 -26.63
CA PHE A 74 10.60 -4.03 -25.75
C PHE A 74 9.16 -4.37 -25.46
N GLU A 75 8.93 -4.92 -24.27
CA GLU A 75 7.61 -5.25 -23.73
C GLU A 75 7.22 -4.22 -22.67
N VAL A 76 5.92 -3.98 -22.57
CA VAL A 76 5.34 -3.09 -21.57
C VAL A 76 4.26 -3.83 -20.79
N ILE A 77 4.29 -3.71 -19.47
CA ILE A 77 3.24 -4.21 -18.60
C ILE A 77 2.67 -3.04 -17.82
N ALA A 78 1.39 -2.76 -18.00
CA ALA A 78 0.68 -1.72 -17.26
C ALA A 78 -0.06 -2.36 -16.10
N VAL A 79 0.36 -2.00 -14.89
CA VAL A 79 -0.18 -2.54 -13.64
C VAL A 79 -0.74 -1.41 -12.80
N PRO A 80 -2.05 -1.36 -12.55
CA PRO A 80 -2.59 -0.53 -11.49
C PRO A 80 -2.12 -1.08 -10.14
N VAL A 81 -1.33 -0.31 -9.41
CA VAL A 81 -0.78 -0.68 -8.11
C VAL A 81 -1.42 0.18 -7.05
N THR A 82 -2.01 -0.43 -6.05
CA THR A 82 -2.44 0.26 -4.83
C THR A 82 -1.42 -0.02 -3.73
N LEU A 83 -0.83 1.04 -3.23
CA LEU A 83 0.09 1.02 -2.09
C LEU A 83 -0.65 1.52 -0.87
N THR A 84 -0.60 0.77 0.22
CA THR A 84 -1.19 1.17 1.50
C THR A 84 -0.10 1.10 2.57
N ASN A 85 0.05 2.15 3.33
CA ASN A 85 0.91 2.18 4.50
C ASN A 85 0.05 2.04 5.76
N GLU A 86 0.09 0.87 6.39
CA GLU A 86 -0.64 0.58 7.64
C GLU A 86 0.12 1.01 8.89
N GLY A 87 1.36 1.43 8.73
CA GLY A 87 2.17 2.01 9.82
C GLY A 87 1.79 3.45 10.13
N ALA A 88 2.43 4.01 11.16
CA ALA A 88 2.26 5.41 11.54
C ALA A 88 3.30 6.33 10.88
N ARG A 89 4.48 5.81 10.59
CA ARG A 89 5.55 6.57 9.95
C ARG A 89 5.40 6.61 8.44
N THR A 90 5.90 7.67 7.83
CA THR A 90 5.97 7.78 6.37
C THR A 90 6.91 6.73 5.80
N ALA A 91 6.51 6.12 4.67
CA ALA A 91 7.37 5.27 3.86
C ALA A 91 7.62 5.92 2.50
N THR A 92 8.82 5.76 1.96
CA THR A 92 9.14 6.25 0.61
C THR A 92 9.54 5.08 -0.27
N VAL A 93 8.78 4.88 -1.34
CA VAL A 93 9.09 3.90 -2.39
C VAL A 93 10.07 4.54 -3.37
N LEU A 94 11.29 4.01 -3.45
CA LEU A 94 12.36 4.52 -4.32
C LEU A 94 12.27 3.94 -5.72
N SER A 95 11.96 2.65 -5.82
CA SER A 95 11.83 1.94 -7.09
C SER A 95 10.83 0.80 -7.01
N MET A 96 10.37 0.36 -8.18
CA MET A 96 9.55 -0.85 -8.32
C MET A 96 10.14 -1.72 -9.43
N GLU A 97 10.25 -3.01 -9.18
CA GLU A 97 10.66 -4.01 -10.16
C GLU A 97 9.60 -5.10 -10.27
N LEU A 98 9.27 -5.50 -11.49
CA LEU A 98 8.35 -6.58 -11.78
C LEU A 98 9.12 -7.72 -12.46
N ALA A 99 9.24 -8.84 -11.79
CA ALA A 99 9.77 -10.08 -12.36
C ALA A 99 8.62 -10.95 -12.87
N VAL A 100 8.70 -11.37 -14.11
CA VAL A 100 7.70 -12.24 -14.75
C VAL A 100 8.36 -13.56 -15.13
N THR A 101 7.75 -14.66 -14.73
CA THR A 101 8.25 -16.02 -15.00
C THR A 101 7.21 -16.83 -15.75
N ASP A 102 7.62 -17.47 -16.84
CA ASP A 102 6.83 -18.54 -17.45
C ASP A 102 7.10 -19.85 -16.68
N PRO A 103 6.13 -20.39 -15.96
CA PRO A 103 6.33 -21.59 -15.15
C PRO A 103 6.60 -22.85 -15.99
N ARG A 104 6.27 -22.85 -17.30
CA ARG A 104 6.52 -23.97 -18.22
C ARG A 104 7.98 -24.03 -18.63
N THR A 105 8.54 -22.88 -19.04
CA THR A 105 9.92 -22.79 -19.53
C THR A 105 10.93 -22.41 -18.45
N LYS A 106 10.46 -21.95 -17.28
CA LYS A 106 11.27 -21.40 -16.18
C LYS A 106 12.07 -20.14 -16.58
N GLN A 107 11.75 -19.55 -17.71
CA GLN A 107 12.34 -18.29 -18.11
C GLN A 107 11.73 -17.14 -17.31
N THR A 108 12.58 -16.22 -16.90
CA THR A 108 12.19 -15.02 -16.15
C THR A 108 12.70 -13.79 -16.86
N LYS A 109 11.86 -12.77 -16.95
CA LYS A 109 12.21 -11.46 -17.48
C LYS A 109 11.87 -10.39 -16.44
N ARG A 110 12.73 -9.37 -16.34
CA ARG A 110 12.58 -8.29 -15.38
C ARG A 110 12.20 -7.00 -16.06
N PHE A 111 11.30 -6.28 -15.44
CA PHE A 111 10.76 -5.00 -15.88
C PHE A 111 10.95 -3.99 -14.76
N TYR A 112 11.32 -2.77 -15.10
CA TYR A 112 11.44 -1.67 -14.15
C TYR A 112 10.27 -0.69 -14.31
N ALA A 113 9.82 -0.08 -13.23
CA ALA A 113 8.84 1.00 -13.29
C ALA A 113 9.46 2.22 -13.97
N ALA A 114 8.91 2.61 -15.10
CA ALA A 114 9.43 3.69 -15.92
C ALA A 114 8.55 4.94 -15.87
N ASP A 115 7.25 4.76 -15.94
CA ASP A 115 6.28 5.86 -15.98
C ASP A 115 5.04 5.56 -15.14
N PHE A 116 4.36 6.59 -14.70
CA PHE A 116 2.97 6.53 -14.27
C PHE A 116 2.08 6.91 -15.44
N GLY A 117 1.02 6.15 -15.67
CA GLY A 117 0.09 6.46 -16.74
C GLY A 117 -0.68 5.24 -17.24
N ARG A 118 -1.41 5.43 -18.33
CA ARG A 118 -2.18 4.37 -18.97
C ARG A 118 -1.66 4.15 -20.37
N TRP A 119 -1.64 2.89 -20.78
CA TRP A 119 -1.38 2.50 -22.15
C TRP A 119 -2.71 2.29 -22.86
N THR A 120 -2.91 2.90 -24.02
CA THR A 120 -4.13 2.70 -24.83
C THR A 120 -4.02 1.50 -25.74
N MET A 121 -5.18 1.01 -26.23
CA MET A 121 -5.23 -0.06 -27.24
C MET A 121 -4.49 0.32 -28.53
N GLU A 122 -4.37 1.60 -28.84
CA GLU A 122 -3.66 2.12 -30.01
C GLU A 122 -2.14 2.17 -29.82
N ARG A 123 -1.59 1.56 -28.77
CA ARG A 123 -0.17 1.60 -28.40
C ARG A 123 0.37 3.02 -28.23
N THR A 124 -0.50 3.97 -28.00
CA THR A 124 -0.14 5.34 -27.72
C THR A 124 -0.25 5.61 -26.23
N ARG A 125 0.68 6.41 -25.73
CA ARG A 125 0.58 6.94 -24.37
C ARG A 125 -0.57 7.93 -24.36
N THR A 126 -1.49 7.77 -23.42
CA THR A 126 -2.46 8.85 -23.16
C THR A 126 -1.70 10.05 -22.63
N GLY A 127 -2.07 11.25 -23.06
CA GLY A 127 -1.32 12.49 -22.85
C GLY A 127 -1.02 12.93 -21.41
N ALA A 128 -1.27 12.10 -20.43
CA ALA A 128 -1.00 12.34 -19.02
C ALA A 128 -0.19 11.17 -18.43
N TYR A 129 1.05 10.99 -18.87
CA TYR A 129 2.00 10.12 -18.17
C TYR A 129 3.09 10.98 -17.53
N GLU A 130 3.56 10.52 -16.38
CA GLU A 130 4.65 11.15 -15.63
C GLU A 130 5.76 10.13 -15.48
N PRO A 131 7.05 10.53 -15.66
CA PRO A 131 8.15 9.64 -15.33
C PRO A 131 8.01 9.11 -13.91
N PHE A 132 8.39 7.86 -13.70
CA PHE A 132 8.40 7.29 -12.37
C PHE A 132 9.34 8.10 -11.46
N ALA A 133 8.82 8.56 -10.35
CA ALA A 133 9.57 9.26 -9.31
C ALA A 133 9.30 8.61 -7.96
N PRO A 134 10.25 8.70 -7.01
CA PRO A 134 10.04 8.22 -5.65
C PRO A 134 8.74 8.77 -5.06
N ALA A 135 7.94 7.89 -4.46
CA ALA A 135 6.65 8.23 -3.91
C ALA A 135 6.64 8.03 -2.39
N SER A 136 6.35 9.12 -1.66
CA SER A 136 6.23 9.06 -0.20
C SER A 136 4.76 8.89 0.20
N LEU A 137 4.50 7.90 1.06
CA LEU A 137 3.19 7.65 1.66
C LEU A 137 3.24 7.98 3.14
N ALA A 138 2.39 8.90 3.58
CA ALA A 138 2.18 9.16 4.99
C ALA A 138 1.67 7.89 5.70
N GLY A 139 1.83 7.84 7.02
CA GLY A 139 1.24 6.77 7.80
C GLY A 139 -0.28 6.71 7.62
N ARG A 140 -0.82 5.50 7.58
CA ARG A 140 -2.27 5.22 7.41
C ARG A 140 -2.88 5.84 6.15
N SER A 141 -2.10 5.89 5.09
CA SER A 141 -2.56 6.41 3.81
C SER A 141 -2.47 5.35 2.72
N SER A 142 -3.23 5.57 1.66
CA SER A 142 -3.24 4.71 0.48
C SER A 142 -3.20 5.55 -0.78
N ILE A 143 -2.50 5.06 -1.80
CA ILE A 143 -2.45 5.67 -3.12
C ILE A 143 -2.55 4.59 -4.20
N THR A 144 -3.33 4.87 -5.24
CA THR A 144 -3.40 4.02 -6.42
C THR A 144 -2.77 4.75 -7.60
N ARG A 145 -1.83 4.08 -8.27
CA ARG A 145 -1.19 4.57 -9.49
C ARG A 145 -1.16 3.46 -10.55
N SER A 146 -1.37 3.83 -11.78
CA SER A 146 -1.11 2.94 -12.91
C SER A 146 0.36 3.07 -13.27
N VAL A 147 1.12 1.98 -13.11
CA VAL A 147 2.56 1.93 -13.33
C VAL A 147 2.83 1.21 -14.64
N LEU A 148 3.64 1.81 -15.50
CA LEU A 148 4.14 1.20 -16.71
C LEU A 148 5.52 0.60 -16.44
N PHE A 149 5.61 -0.72 -16.57
CA PHE A 149 6.83 -1.47 -16.40
C PHE A 149 7.42 -1.78 -17.77
N TYR A 150 8.68 -1.40 -17.98
CA TYR A 150 9.41 -1.56 -19.23
C TYR A 150 10.56 -2.56 -19.09
N THR A 151 10.89 -3.24 -20.17
CA THR A 151 12.13 -4.04 -20.25
C THR A 151 13.35 -3.15 -20.34
N ARG A 152 14.51 -3.66 -19.86
CA ARG A 152 15.75 -2.86 -19.76
C ARG A 152 16.50 -2.71 -21.09
N GLY A 153 16.08 -3.32 -22.16
CA GLY A 153 16.82 -3.13 -23.41
C GLY A 153 16.79 -4.32 -24.36
N THR A 154 17.56 -4.24 -25.43
CA THR A 154 17.55 -5.18 -26.55
C THR A 154 18.30 -6.48 -26.27
N ASP A 155 19.16 -6.51 -25.28
CA ASP A 155 19.98 -7.65 -24.85
C ASP A 155 19.29 -8.57 -23.84
N GLN A 156 18.15 -8.15 -23.31
CA GLN A 156 17.41 -8.95 -22.32
C GLN A 156 16.68 -10.10 -22.99
N LYS A 157 16.97 -11.31 -22.56
CA LYS A 157 16.32 -12.53 -23.03
C LYS A 157 15.40 -13.12 -21.97
N PRO A 158 14.32 -13.81 -22.37
CA PRO A 158 13.88 -14.05 -23.75
C PRO A 158 13.43 -12.75 -24.43
N ASP A 159 13.52 -12.68 -25.75
CA ASP A 159 13.14 -11.48 -26.52
C ASP A 159 11.68 -11.08 -26.27
N GLN A 160 10.81 -12.07 -26.21
CA GLN A 160 9.42 -11.92 -25.74
C GLN A 160 9.11 -13.06 -24.80
N LEU A 161 8.65 -12.75 -23.58
CA LEU A 161 8.31 -13.78 -22.61
C LEU A 161 6.84 -14.23 -22.72
N ILE A 162 5.92 -13.27 -22.80
CA ILE A 162 4.47 -13.56 -22.85
C ILE A 162 4.05 -13.71 -24.32
N ARG A 163 4.23 -14.90 -24.85
CA ARG A 163 3.90 -15.27 -26.23
C ARG A 163 2.63 -16.10 -26.33
N ASP A 164 2.62 -17.15 -25.55
CA ASP A 164 1.63 -18.20 -25.67
C ASP A 164 0.56 -18.06 -24.60
N PRO A 165 -0.68 -18.44 -24.90
CA PRO A 165 -1.71 -18.55 -23.90
C PRO A 165 -1.28 -19.43 -22.74
N GLY A 166 -1.58 -19.02 -21.53
CA GLY A 166 -1.19 -19.77 -20.34
C GLY A 166 -1.03 -18.87 -19.12
N ASN A 167 -0.68 -19.47 -17.99
CA ASN A 167 -0.43 -18.76 -16.74
C ASN A 167 1.02 -18.30 -16.67
N TYR A 168 1.23 -17.13 -16.14
CA TYR A 168 2.53 -16.54 -15.86
C TYR A 168 2.55 -16.08 -14.41
N SER A 169 3.68 -16.26 -13.75
CA SER A 169 3.89 -15.84 -12.37
C SER A 169 4.59 -14.50 -12.32
N PHE A 170 4.08 -13.59 -11.53
CA PHE A 170 4.57 -12.23 -11.34
C PHE A 170 5.06 -12.04 -9.93
N SER A 171 6.15 -11.31 -9.77
CA SER A 171 6.66 -10.86 -8.47
C SER A 171 6.95 -9.37 -8.55
N LEU A 172 6.17 -8.57 -7.84
CA LEU A 172 6.38 -7.11 -7.72
C LEU A 172 7.19 -6.84 -6.47
N ILE A 173 8.34 -6.22 -6.63
CA ILE A 173 9.29 -5.90 -5.56
C ILE A 173 9.36 -4.39 -5.42
N LEU A 174 9.19 -3.90 -4.20
CA LEU A 174 9.37 -2.49 -3.85
C LEU A 174 10.72 -2.29 -3.17
N GLU A 175 11.40 -1.21 -3.52
CA GLU A 175 12.56 -0.71 -2.80
C GLU A 175 12.15 0.49 -1.95
N LEU A 176 12.37 0.41 -0.64
CA LEU A 176 12.01 1.44 0.32
C LEU A 176 13.25 2.20 0.79
N ALA A 177 13.10 3.51 1.03
CA ALA A 177 14.19 4.38 1.50
C ALA A 177 14.67 4.00 2.91
N GLU A 178 13.77 3.49 3.74
CA GLU A 178 14.04 3.16 5.14
C GLU A 178 14.86 1.88 5.32
N GLY A 179 15.28 1.22 4.22
CA GLY A 179 16.06 -0.02 4.27
C GLY A 179 15.33 -1.21 4.90
N ALA A 180 14.01 -1.08 5.05
CA ALA A 180 13.15 -2.18 5.50
C ALA A 180 13.18 -3.33 4.47
N ASP A 181 12.84 -4.53 4.92
CA ASP A 181 12.66 -5.67 4.03
C ASP A 181 11.78 -5.27 2.84
N LYS A 182 12.27 -5.58 1.64
CA LYS A 182 11.58 -5.24 0.41
C LYS A 182 10.26 -6.01 0.34
N PRO A 183 9.11 -5.36 0.50
CA PRO A 183 7.85 -6.06 0.36
C PRO A 183 7.74 -6.58 -1.08
N ALA A 184 7.45 -7.85 -1.22
CA ALA A 184 7.24 -8.50 -2.49
C ALA A 184 5.85 -9.10 -2.53
N VAL A 185 5.11 -8.84 -3.60
CA VAL A 185 3.80 -9.44 -3.85
C VAL A 185 3.90 -10.35 -5.05
N SER A 186 3.58 -11.63 -4.83
CA SER A 186 3.52 -12.62 -5.92
C SER A 186 2.07 -12.87 -6.32
N PHE A 187 1.82 -12.91 -7.61
CA PHE A 187 0.50 -13.15 -8.17
C PHE A 187 0.61 -13.81 -9.54
N ASP A 188 -0.40 -14.59 -9.92
CA ASP A 188 -0.47 -15.23 -11.23
C ASP A 188 -1.48 -14.53 -12.13
N ARG A 189 -1.14 -14.42 -13.41
CA ARG A 189 -2.02 -13.90 -14.45
C ARG A 189 -1.94 -14.80 -15.69
N ALA A 190 -3.05 -14.90 -16.37
CA ALA A 190 -3.17 -15.74 -17.56
C ALA A 190 -3.46 -14.92 -18.81
N LEU A 191 -2.75 -15.25 -19.87
CA LEU A 191 -3.10 -14.87 -21.22
C LEU A 191 -4.09 -15.91 -21.77
N LEU A 192 -5.26 -15.45 -22.25
CA LEU A 192 -6.26 -16.32 -22.85
C LEU A 192 -6.05 -16.42 -24.36
N GLN A 193 -6.26 -17.60 -24.92
CA GLN A 193 -6.09 -17.85 -26.36
C GLN A 193 -7.01 -16.97 -27.22
N TYR A 194 -8.21 -16.71 -26.75
CA TYR A 194 -9.17 -15.87 -27.45
C TYR A 194 -8.66 -14.44 -27.58
N ASP A 195 -8.16 -13.88 -26.47
CA ASP A 195 -7.67 -12.51 -26.43
C ASP A 195 -6.43 -12.33 -27.32
N ALA A 196 -5.54 -13.31 -27.34
CA ALA A 196 -4.35 -13.30 -28.19
C ALA A 196 -4.68 -13.21 -29.69
N ARG A 197 -5.84 -13.67 -30.11
CA ARG A 197 -6.31 -13.58 -31.49
C ARG A 197 -7.13 -12.33 -31.77
N ALA A 198 -7.91 -11.88 -30.82
CA ALA A 198 -8.83 -10.75 -30.98
C ALA A 198 -8.11 -9.39 -30.97
N PHE A 199 -7.01 -9.28 -30.24
CA PHE A 199 -6.28 -8.04 -30.04
C PHE A 199 -4.93 -8.03 -30.76
N ASN A 200 -4.96 -8.24 -32.07
CA ASN A 200 -3.74 -8.31 -32.89
C ASN A 200 -2.91 -7.01 -32.90
N GLU A 201 -3.42 -5.90 -32.36
CA GLU A 201 -2.83 -4.58 -32.55
C GLU A 201 -2.58 -3.77 -31.27
N GLY A 202 -2.83 -4.32 -30.09
CA GLY A 202 -2.82 -3.48 -28.91
C GLY A 202 -2.27 -4.11 -27.65
N THR A 203 -2.86 -3.73 -26.56
CA THR A 203 -2.67 -4.30 -25.24
C THR A 203 -3.52 -5.54 -25.06
N LEU A 204 -2.94 -6.57 -24.50
CA LEU A 204 -3.61 -7.81 -24.16
C LEU A 204 -3.93 -7.80 -22.66
N PRO A 205 -5.17 -8.07 -22.25
CA PRO A 205 -5.49 -8.21 -20.85
C PRO A 205 -4.96 -9.55 -20.32
N LEU A 206 -4.39 -9.53 -19.11
CA LEU A 206 -3.98 -10.71 -18.37
C LEU A 206 -4.87 -10.83 -17.14
N TYR A 207 -5.44 -11.99 -16.91
CA TYR A 207 -6.49 -12.23 -15.93
C TYR A 207 -6.01 -13.08 -14.75
N SER A 208 -6.49 -12.80 -13.55
CA SER A 208 -6.32 -13.72 -12.42
C SER A 208 -7.18 -14.98 -12.59
N ALA A 209 -6.75 -16.08 -11.97
CA ALA A 209 -7.50 -17.35 -12.01
C ALA A 209 -8.90 -17.22 -11.42
N ASP A 210 -9.05 -16.48 -10.33
CA ASP A 210 -10.31 -16.28 -9.64
C ASP A 210 -11.34 -15.51 -10.48
N TRP A 211 -10.88 -14.54 -11.25
CA TRP A 211 -11.75 -13.78 -12.14
C TRP A 211 -12.30 -14.62 -13.29
N ARG A 212 -11.53 -15.61 -13.76
CA ARG A 212 -12.00 -16.57 -14.77
C ARG A 212 -13.12 -17.47 -14.26
N SER A 213 -13.00 -17.98 -13.04
CA SER A 213 -14.03 -18.85 -12.45
C SER A 213 -15.36 -18.11 -12.29
N ALA A 214 -15.32 -16.85 -11.82
CA ALA A 214 -16.52 -16.02 -11.66
C ALA A 214 -17.23 -15.68 -12.99
N SER A 215 -16.49 -15.58 -14.11
CA SER A 215 -17.11 -15.31 -15.41
C SER A 215 -17.78 -16.52 -16.06
N ASN A 216 -17.35 -17.74 -15.70
CA ASN A 216 -17.95 -18.97 -16.20
C ASN A 216 -19.23 -19.35 -15.46
N THR A 217 -19.36 -19.02 -14.18
CA THR A 217 -20.55 -19.31 -13.37
C THR A 217 -21.79 -18.47 -13.77
N LYS A 218 -21.60 -17.39 -14.53
CA LYS A 218 -22.73 -16.55 -15.02
C LYS A 218 -23.28 -16.98 -16.38
N ARG A 219 -22.79 -18.07 -16.96
CA ARG A 219 -23.24 -18.57 -18.28
C ARG A 219 -24.03 -19.88 -18.23
N GLU A 220 -24.30 -20.40 -17.03
CA GLU A 220 -25.27 -21.46 -16.78
C GLU A 220 -26.56 -20.83 -16.19
#